data_dc6c072667ae5fd1b686170cca38e3ee
#
_entry.id   dc6c072667ae5fd1b686170cca38e3ee
#
_cell.length_a   1.000
_cell.length_b   1.000
_cell.length_c   1.000
_cell.angle_alpha   90.00
_cell.angle_beta   90.00
_cell.angle_gamma   90.00
#
_symmetry.space_group_name_H-M   'P 1'
#
loop_
_entity.id
_entity.type
_entity.pdbx_description
1 polymer ?
#
loop_
_entity_poly.entity_id
_entity_poly.type
_entity_poly.pdbx_seq_one_letter_code
_entity_poly.pdbx_strand_id
1 'polypeptide(L)'
;YFKHPDLFRGVISMSGSYDIRSYLKNYYDDNVYFNNPVDYLPNLNDDYYLPQLGKADAIYILSGQGSYEAPERSQHLSDILKAKGIPHTLDLWGPDVNHDWPWWRKMLPHTLGVILAKDGD
;
A
#
# COMPACT_ATOMS: atom_id res chain seq x y z
N TYR A 1 0.54 -6.38 6.37
CA TYR A 1 1.78 -6.77 5.67
C TYR A 1 3.02 -6.13 6.30
N PHE A 2 3.02 -4.80 6.45
CA PHE A 2 4.21 -4.10 6.97
C PHE A 2 4.60 -4.50 8.40
N LYS A 3 3.66 -5.02 9.16
CA LYS A 3 3.92 -5.52 10.52
C LYS A 3 4.45 -6.96 10.53
N HIS A 4 4.17 -7.73 9.48
CA HIS A 4 4.52 -9.16 9.41
C HIS A 4 5.12 -9.54 8.05
N PRO A 5 6.21 -8.89 7.64
CA PRO A 5 6.87 -9.25 6.38
C PRO A 5 7.52 -10.64 6.43
N ASP A 6 7.64 -11.22 7.63
CA ASP A 6 8.08 -12.60 7.83
C ASP A 6 7.02 -13.62 7.42
N LEU A 7 5.74 -13.23 7.43
CA LEU A 7 4.61 -14.11 7.08
C LEU A 7 4.13 -13.95 5.64
N PHE A 8 4.32 -12.77 5.06
CA PHE A 8 3.81 -12.42 3.74
C PHE A 8 4.96 -11.95 2.85
N ARG A 9 4.95 -12.38 1.60
CA ARG A 9 5.99 -12.01 0.63
C ARG A 9 5.66 -10.79 -0.20
N GLY A 10 4.45 -10.27 -0.05
CA GLY A 10 4.02 -9.08 -0.77
C GLY A 10 2.61 -8.66 -0.43
N VAL A 11 2.18 -7.58 -1.05
CA VAL A 11 0.84 -7.03 -0.86
C VAL A 11 0.35 -6.37 -2.15
N ILE A 12 -0.93 -6.58 -2.45
CA ILE A 12 -1.65 -5.84 -3.48
C ILE A 12 -2.73 -5.05 -2.76
N SER A 13 -2.58 -3.75 -2.69
CA SER A 13 -3.55 -2.87 -2.04
C SER A 13 -4.34 -2.10 -3.08
N MET A 14 -5.66 -2.21 -3.03
CA MET A 14 -6.56 -1.60 -4.02
C MET A 14 -7.43 -0.57 -3.32
N SER A 15 -7.25 0.70 -3.65
CA SER A 15 -8.03 1.83 -3.11
C SER A 15 -7.99 1.88 -1.59
N GLY A 16 -6.82 1.64 -1.00
CA GLY A 16 -6.66 1.59 0.44
C GLY A 16 -6.66 2.95 1.10
N SER A 17 -6.99 2.94 2.39
CA SER A 17 -6.83 4.10 3.26
C SER A 17 -5.74 3.77 4.28
N TYR A 18 -4.62 4.45 4.18
CA TYR A 18 -3.40 4.12 4.94
C TYR A 18 -3.22 5.01 6.16
N ASP A 19 -4.13 5.96 6.35
CA ASP A 19 -4.15 6.88 7.49
C ASP A 19 -5.57 6.92 8.03
N ILE A 20 -5.75 6.34 9.22
CA ILE A 20 -7.08 6.21 9.84
C ILE A 20 -7.42 7.38 10.77
N ARG A 21 -6.50 8.35 10.95
CA ARG A 21 -6.67 9.43 11.92
C ARG A 21 -7.93 10.25 11.66
N SER A 22 -8.30 10.46 10.39
CA SER A 22 -9.49 11.22 10.02
C SER A 22 -10.79 10.54 10.47
N TYR A 23 -10.78 9.24 10.68
CA TYR A 23 -11.94 8.47 11.13
C TYR A 23 -12.08 8.40 12.64
N LEU A 24 -11.03 8.78 13.37
CA LEU A 24 -10.96 8.64 14.82
C LEU A 24 -11.27 9.95 15.56
N LYS A 25 -11.56 11.01 14.83
CA LYS A 25 -11.79 12.36 15.38
C LYS A 25 -10.58 12.79 16.21
N ASN A 26 -10.76 12.96 17.52
CA ASN A 26 -9.67 13.40 18.42
C ASN A 26 -9.03 12.24 19.19
N TYR A 27 -9.40 11.00 18.89
CA TYR A 27 -8.83 9.83 19.58
C TYR A 27 -7.49 9.43 18.97
N TYR A 28 -6.47 9.28 19.82
CA TYR A 28 -5.15 8.83 19.38
C TYR A 28 -4.40 8.21 20.56
N ASP A 29 -3.83 7.03 20.34
CA ASP A 29 -3.00 6.33 21.33
C ASP A 29 -1.94 5.48 20.62
N ASP A 30 -1.17 4.70 21.40
CA ASP A 30 -0.13 3.83 20.85
C ASP A 30 -0.71 2.76 19.93
N ASN A 31 -1.91 2.27 20.18
CA ASN A 31 -2.55 1.29 19.31
C ASN A 31 -2.87 1.89 17.94
N VAL A 32 -3.29 3.14 17.89
CA VAL A 32 -3.48 3.84 16.61
C VAL A 32 -2.15 3.95 15.90
N TYR A 33 -1.11 4.43 16.56
CA TYR A 33 0.20 4.63 15.98
C TYR A 33 0.74 3.33 15.36
N PHE A 34 0.77 2.24 16.12
CA PHE A 34 1.37 0.98 15.66
C PHE A 34 0.52 0.21 14.64
N ASN A 35 -0.70 0.67 14.36
CA ASN A 35 -1.57 0.06 13.35
C ASN A 35 -1.91 1.01 12.21
N ASN A 36 -1.31 2.18 12.18
CA ASN A 36 -1.52 3.18 11.14
C ASN A 36 -0.22 3.35 10.32
N PRO A 37 -0.13 2.77 9.11
CA PRO A 37 1.14 2.75 8.34
C PRO A 37 1.76 4.12 8.14
N VAL A 38 0.96 5.15 7.90
CA VAL A 38 1.44 6.51 7.68
C VAL A 38 2.14 7.08 8.93
N ASP A 39 1.78 6.58 10.12
CA ASP A 39 2.43 7.00 11.37
C ASP A 39 3.74 6.26 11.64
N TYR A 40 3.74 4.92 11.60
CA TYR A 40 4.92 4.17 12.05
C TYR A 40 5.97 3.97 10.97
N LEU A 41 5.60 3.89 9.68
CA LEU A 41 6.57 3.64 8.61
C LEU A 41 7.66 4.71 8.52
N PRO A 42 7.35 6.03 8.63
CA PRO A 42 8.41 7.04 8.59
C PRO A 42 9.48 6.87 9.68
N ASN A 43 9.09 6.29 10.81
CA ASN A 43 9.99 6.09 11.95
C ASN A 43 10.60 4.69 12.01
N LEU A 44 10.32 3.85 11.02
CA LEU A 44 10.82 2.48 10.97
C LEU A 44 12.28 2.47 10.51
N ASN A 45 13.19 2.19 11.44
CA ASN A 45 14.63 2.11 11.18
C ASN A 45 15.21 0.79 11.64
N ASP A 46 14.38 -0.22 11.80
CA ASP A 46 14.74 -1.50 12.39
C ASP A 46 15.45 -2.40 11.37
N ASP A 47 16.58 -2.97 11.75
CA ASP A 47 17.34 -3.87 10.91
C ASP A 47 16.64 -5.21 10.65
N TYR A 48 15.59 -5.52 11.41
CA TYR A 48 14.77 -6.72 11.20
C TYR A 48 13.74 -6.52 10.09
N TYR A 49 13.00 -5.42 10.12
CA TYR A 49 11.88 -5.18 9.19
C TYR A 49 12.32 -4.64 7.83
N LEU A 50 13.19 -3.63 7.81
CA LEU A 50 13.56 -2.97 6.56
C LEU A 50 14.20 -3.91 5.53
N PRO A 51 15.13 -4.80 5.91
CA PRO A 51 15.68 -5.74 4.92
C PRO A 51 14.64 -6.69 4.36
N GLN A 52 13.67 -7.12 5.17
CA GLN A 52 12.60 -8.01 4.70
C GLN A 52 11.66 -7.30 3.74
N LEU A 53 11.30 -6.06 4.04
CA LEU A 53 10.46 -5.24 3.14
C LEU A 53 11.20 -4.94 1.83
N GLY A 54 12.51 -4.76 1.88
CA GLY A 54 13.33 -4.56 0.68
C GLY A 54 13.43 -5.80 -0.21
N LYS A 55 13.15 -6.98 0.33
CA LYS A 55 13.17 -8.26 -0.40
C LYS A 55 11.79 -8.77 -0.74
N ALA A 56 10.75 -7.97 -0.57
CA ALA A 56 9.40 -8.37 -0.91
C ALA A 56 9.30 -8.74 -2.39
N ASP A 57 8.52 -9.77 -2.71
CA ASP A 57 8.30 -10.17 -4.10
C ASP A 57 7.52 -9.09 -4.85
N ALA A 58 6.54 -8.49 -4.20
CA ALA A 58 5.70 -7.47 -4.81
C ALA A 58 5.01 -6.61 -3.75
N ILE A 59 5.15 -5.30 -3.87
CA ILE A 59 4.35 -4.33 -3.13
C ILE A 59 3.68 -3.44 -4.18
N TYR A 60 2.38 -3.63 -4.37
CA TYR A 60 1.59 -2.89 -5.36
C TYR A 60 0.53 -2.06 -4.65
N ILE A 61 0.53 -0.77 -4.93
CA ILE A 61 -0.43 0.19 -4.39
C ILE A 61 -1.23 0.73 -5.57
N LEU A 62 -2.51 0.36 -5.65
CA LEU A 62 -3.39 0.73 -6.74
C LEU A 62 -4.49 1.64 -6.26
N SER A 63 -4.83 2.62 -7.08
CA SER A 63 -5.97 3.50 -6.85
C SER A 63 -6.57 3.95 -8.17
N GLY A 64 -7.88 4.09 -8.21
CA GLY A 64 -8.53 4.87 -9.25
C GLY A 64 -8.39 6.37 -8.97
N GLN A 65 -8.88 7.17 -9.90
CA GLN A 65 -8.89 8.63 -9.76
C GLN A 65 -10.30 9.19 -9.94
N GLY A 66 -11.31 8.32 -9.90
CA GLY A 66 -12.71 8.69 -10.07
C GLY A 66 -13.42 8.93 -8.75
N SER A 67 -14.74 8.77 -8.78
CA SER A 67 -15.61 9.07 -7.63
C SER A 67 -15.26 8.21 -6.41
N TYR A 68 -15.20 8.86 -5.26
CA TYR A 68 -14.89 8.26 -3.95
C TYR A 68 -13.51 7.65 -3.83
N GLU A 69 -12.63 7.87 -4.81
CA GLU A 69 -11.22 7.52 -4.71
C GLU A 69 -10.43 8.66 -4.10
N ALA A 70 -9.29 8.30 -3.49
CA ALA A 70 -8.38 9.25 -2.87
C ALA A 70 -6.95 8.92 -3.29
N PRO A 71 -6.58 9.15 -4.57
CA PRO A 71 -5.26 8.77 -5.08
C PRO A 71 -4.12 9.48 -4.33
N GLU A 72 -4.37 10.63 -3.72
CA GLU A 72 -3.38 11.34 -2.90
C GLU A 72 -2.96 10.53 -1.67
N ARG A 73 -3.82 9.68 -1.14
CA ARG A 73 -3.46 8.79 0.00
C ARG A 73 -2.51 7.70 -0.45
N SER A 74 -2.74 7.13 -1.63
CA SER A 74 -1.85 6.14 -2.22
C SER A 74 -0.49 6.76 -2.57
N GLN A 75 -0.50 7.98 -3.11
CA GLN A 75 0.73 8.73 -3.39
C GLN A 75 1.52 8.99 -2.12
N HIS A 76 0.85 9.38 -1.04
CA HIS A 76 1.51 9.65 0.24
C HIS A 76 2.21 8.40 0.78
N LEU A 77 1.53 7.25 0.77
CA LEU A 77 2.16 5.99 1.18
C LEU A 77 3.36 5.65 0.29
N SER A 78 3.22 5.82 -1.02
CA SER A 78 4.31 5.60 -1.97
C SER A 78 5.51 6.49 -1.66
N ASP A 79 5.28 7.76 -1.34
CA ASP A 79 6.36 8.69 -0.98
C ASP A 79 7.10 8.24 0.28
N ILE A 80 6.37 7.74 1.28
CA ILE A 80 6.97 7.19 2.50
C ILE A 80 7.83 5.97 2.17
N LEU A 81 7.32 5.03 1.39
CA LEU A 81 8.06 3.82 1.01
C LEU A 81 9.30 4.17 0.21
N LYS A 82 9.20 5.14 -0.69
CA LYS A 82 10.34 5.62 -1.48
C LYS A 82 11.42 6.23 -0.58
N ALA A 83 11.03 7.04 0.40
CA ALA A 83 11.96 7.64 1.36
C ALA A 83 12.65 6.59 2.22
N LYS A 84 12.02 5.45 2.45
CA LYS A 84 12.60 4.33 3.20
C LYS A 84 13.40 3.36 2.33
N GLY A 85 13.48 3.60 1.03
CA GLY A 85 14.18 2.71 0.11
C GLY A 85 13.48 1.37 -0.09
N ILE A 86 12.18 1.30 0.12
CA ILE A 86 11.39 0.08 -0.05
C ILE A 86 10.84 0.03 -1.47
N PRO A 87 11.31 -0.92 -2.31
CA PRO A 87 10.83 -1.04 -3.68
C PRO A 87 9.34 -1.36 -3.74
N HIS A 88 8.61 -0.64 -4.57
CA HIS A 88 7.16 -0.82 -4.73
C HIS A 88 6.70 -0.24 -6.06
N THR A 89 5.47 -0.52 -6.42
CA THR A 89 4.81 0.05 -7.59
C THR A 89 3.56 0.80 -7.16
N LEU A 90 3.49 2.07 -7.52
CA LEU A 90 2.26 2.87 -7.42
C LEU A 90 1.61 2.86 -8.80
N ASP A 91 0.36 2.37 -8.88
CA ASP A 91 -0.38 2.24 -10.12
C ASP A 91 -1.70 3.03 -10.00
N LEU A 92 -1.73 4.20 -10.61
CA LEU A 92 -2.92 5.07 -10.62
C LEU A 92 -3.69 4.82 -11.89
N TRP A 93 -4.91 4.32 -11.75
CA TRP A 93 -5.84 4.08 -12.85
C TRP A 93 -6.58 5.37 -13.20
N GLY A 94 -7.32 5.37 -14.30
CA GLY A 94 -7.87 6.58 -14.89
C GLY A 94 -8.93 7.34 -14.07
N PRO A 95 -9.33 8.53 -14.53
CA PRO A 95 -10.30 9.36 -13.83
C PRO A 95 -11.73 8.80 -13.85
N ASP A 96 -11.98 7.79 -14.68
CA ASP A 96 -13.24 7.06 -14.73
C ASP A 96 -13.30 5.88 -13.76
N VAL A 97 -12.19 5.57 -13.08
CA VAL A 97 -12.08 4.42 -12.19
C VAL A 97 -12.52 4.82 -10.79
N ASN A 98 -13.70 4.35 -10.41
CA ASN A 98 -14.36 4.72 -9.15
C ASN A 98 -14.04 3.72 -8.04
N HIS A 99 -14.37 4.09 -6.81
CA HIS A 99 -14.20 3.25 -5.63
C HIS A 99 -15.30 2.19 -5.59
N ASP A 100 -15.16 1.13 -6.40
CA ASP A 100 -16.20 0.13 -6.55
C ASP A 100 -15.67 -1.21 -7.07
N TRP A 101 -16.40 -2.27 -6.81
CA TRP A 101 -16.09 -3.66 -7.11
C TRP A 101 -15.78 -3.94 -8.58
N PRO A 102 -16.50 -3.38 -9.59
CA PRO A 102 -16.16 -3.66 -10.98
C PRO A 102 -14.71 -3.36 -11.33
N TRP A 103 -14.16 -2.30 -10.73
CA TRP A 103 -12.77 -1.91 -10.96
C TRP A 103 -11.79 -2.81 -10.21
N TRP A 104 -12.09 -3.16 -8.95
CA TRP A 104 -11.25 -4.06 -8.17
C TRP A 104 -11.17 -5.45 -8.79
N ARG A 105 -12.26 -5.93 -9.39
CA ARG A 105 -12.29 -7.19 -10.15
C ARG A 105 -11.43 -7.17 -11.40
N LYS A 106 -11.11 -6.00 -11.92
CA LYS A 106 -10.16 -5.83 -13.04
C LYS A 106 -8.74 -5.63 -12.54
N MET A 107 -8.57 -4.88 -11.46
CA MET A 107 -7.25 -4.57 -10.89
C MET A 107 -6.51 -5.83 -10.42
N LEU A 108 -7.20 -6.70 -9.70
CA LEU A 108 -6.54 -7.87 -9.10
C LEU A 108 -6.01 -8.85 -10.15
N PRO A 109 -6.77 -9.31 -11.13
CA PRO A 109 -6.23 -10.20 -12.17
C PRO A 109 -5.12 -9.55 -12.98
N HIS A 110 -5.27 -8.26 -13.30
CA HIS A 110 -4.24 -7.53 -14.04
C HIS A 110 -2.92 -7.51 -13.27
N THR A 111 -2.96 -7.15 -12.00
CA THR A 111 -1.77 -7.03 -11.16
C THR A 111 -1.14 -8.39 -10.91
N LEU A 112 -1.95 -9.42 -10.62
CA LEU A 112 -1.45 -10.79 -10.48
C LEU A 112 -0.76 -11.27 -11.75
N GLY A 113 -1.33 -10.94 -12.92
CA GLY A 113 -0.71 -11.28 -14.21
C GLY A 113 0.66 -10.64 -14.38
N VAL A 114 0.81 -9.39 -13.98
CA VAL A 114 2.10 -8.68 -14.04
C VAL A 114 3.13 -9.34 -13.10
N ILE A 115 2.72 -9.64 -11.86
CA ILE A 115 3.60 -10.25 -10.87
C ILE A 115 4.05 -11.63 -11.32
N LEU A 116 3.13 -12.48 -11.77
CA LEU A 116 3.43 -13.84 -12.21
C LEU A 116 4.27 -13.87 -13.49
N ALA A 117 4.09 -12.91 -14.37
CA ALA A 117 4.92 -12.81 -15.57
C ALA A 117 6.38 -12.50 -15.23
N LYS A 118 6.64 -11.69 -14.20
CA LYS A 118 8.00 -11.41 -13.72
C LYS A 118 8.63 -12.65 -13.11
N ASP A 119 7.86 -13.42 -12.34
CA ASP A 119 8.35 -14.64 -11.70
C ASP A 119 8.63 -15.77 -12.71
N GLY A 120 8.00 -15.72 -13.88
CA GLY A 120 8.18 -16.71 -14.94
C GLY A 120 9.43 -16.51 -15.80
N ASP A 121 10.09 -15.37 -15.64
CA ASP A 121 11.31 -15.03 -16.35
C ASP A 121 12.55 -15.35 -15.46
#